data_7fc10e68678da12f8a6b07a81ab5332b
#
_entry.id   7fc10e68678da12f8a6b07a81ab5332b
#
_cell.length_a   1.000
_cell.length_b   1.000
_cell.length_c   1.000
_cell.angle_alpha   90.00
_cell.angle_beta   90.00
_cell.angle_gamma   90.00
#
_symmetry.space_group_name_H-M   'P 1'
#
loop_
_entity.id
_entity.type
_entity.pdbx_description
1 polymer ?
#
loop_
_entity_poly.entity_id
_entity_poly.type
_entity_poly.pdbx_seq_one_letter_code
_entity_poly.pdbx_strand_id
1 'polypeptide(L)'
;MIVCFAAGDGLGHLTRLRSVLHTLALDGPVTVVTGSPFKDDPRVTGGWRVVESAADAAGPAPDEVIVDAFPAGLKGELARFPSGTRVTHLARLLRWDAYAPLLPADPPRFDRTFVLEPLHPAHEAFLREVSDEVSPLALTDPPAEPIDVDGWLIVHSGPAPETLELVAYAQDMASAERVSPPMTLVSPQRPDGLPPGITHLDVYPAHTPGPNVERIVTAAGFNAVRQYAPWRERHRMLPFPRSLDDQYARAARAKRGA
;
A
#
# COMPACT_ATOMS: atom_id res chain seq x y z
N MET A 1 16.90 0.55 16.95
CA MET A 1 15.75 1.45 16.63
C MET A 1 15.60 1.58 15.13
N ILE A 2 14.38 1.45 14.61
CA ILE A 2 14.07 1.53 13.17
C ILE A 2 13.27 2.80 12.93
N VAL A 3 13.63 3.59 11.91
CA VAL A 3 12.85 4.75 11.46
C VAL A 3 12.31 4.48 10.06
N CYS A 4 11.00 4.58 9.88
CA CYS A 4 10.32 4.33 8.61
C CYS A 4 9.73 5.63 8.06
N PHE A 5 10.07 5.98 6.83
CA PHE A 5 9.45 7.07 6.09
C PHE A 5 8.34 6.52 5.21
N ALA A 6 7.09 6.79 5.60
CA ALA A 6 5.88 6.35 4.91
C ALA A 6 5.14 7.57 4.34
N ALA A 7 5.73 8.17 3.31
CA ALA A 7 5.18 9.37 2.68
C ALA A 7 3.94 9.04 1.84
N GLY A 8 2.80 9.67 2.17
CA GLY A 8 1.52 9.51 1.47
C GLY A 8 0.31 9.50 2.40
N ASP A 9 -0.86 9.84 1.84
CA ASP A 9 -2.10 10.04 2.60
C ASP A 9 -2.92 8.75 2.77
N GLY A 10 -2.49 7.63 2.18
CA GLY A 10 -3.25 6.39 2.17
C GLY A 10 -2.85 5.40 3.24
N LEU A 11 -3.80 4.55 3.65
CA LEU A 11 -3.56 3.39 4.52
C LEU A 11 -2.50 2.42 3.94
N GLY A 12 -2.37 2.38 2.61
CA GLY A 12 -1.49 1.44 1.91
C GLY A 12 -0.02 1.51 2.28
N HIS A 13 0.51 2.69 2.65
CA HIS A 13 1.89 2.85 3.11
C HIS A 13 2.12 2.15 4.47
N LEU A 14 1.24 2.38 5.43
CA LEU A 14 1.31 1.76 6.76
C LEU A 14 1.10 0.24 6.69
N THR A 15 0.13 -0.22 5.90
CA THR A 15 -0.10 -1.65 5.65
C THR A 15 1.14 -2.32 5.05
N ARG A 16 1.80 -1.69 4.08
CA ARG A 16 3.02 -2.23 3.49
C ARG A 16 4.17 -2.29 4.49
N LEU A 17 4.36 -1.25 5.30
CA LEU A 17 5.38 -1.29 6.36
C LEU A 17 5.16 -2.45 7.32
N ARG A 18 3.91 -2.71 7.75
CA ARG A 18 3.61 -3.88 8.59
C ARG A 18 4.04 -5.19 7.93
N SER A 19 3.73 -5.34 6.64
CA SER A 19 4.13 -6.53 5.89
C SER A 19 5.65 -6.65 5.75
N VAL A 20 6.36 -5.53 5.52
CA VAL A 20 7.82 -5.50 5.42
C VAL A 20 8.48 -5.87 6.75
N LEU A 21 8.07 -5.23 7.86
CA LEU A 21 8.61 -5.51 9.18
C LEU A 21 8.38 -6.98 9.57
N HIS A 22 7.19 -7.51 9.27
CA HIS A 22 6.88 -8.93 9.49
C HIS A 22 7.73 -9.85 8.60
N THR A 23 7.84 -9.56 7.30
CA THR A 23 8.60 -10.38 6.34
C THR A 23 10.08 -10.46 6.69
N LEU A 24 10.65 -9.34 7.12
CA LEU A 24 12.08 -9.23 7.46
C LEU A 24 12.38 -9.59 8.93
N ALA A 25 11.35 -9.97 9.70
CA ALA A 25 11.45 -10.25 11.12
C ALA A 25 12.18 -9.12 11.89
N LEU A 26 11.82 -7.87 11.57
CA LEU A 26 12.41 -6.69 12.18
C LEU A 26 11.69 -6.37 13.48
N ASP A 27 12.27 -6.82 14.58
CA ASP A 27 11.79 -6.59 15.93
C ASP A 27 12.50 -5.39 16.56
N GLY A 28 11.79 -4.65 17.39
CA GLY A 28 12.35 -3.54 18.15
C GLY A 28 11.53 -2.26 18.04
N PRO A 29 11.98 -1.16 18.68
CA PRO A 29 11.28 0.11 18.63
C PRO A 29 11.23 0.66 17.20
N VAL A 30 10.01 0.89 16.68
CA VAL A 30 9.75 1.48 15.38
C VAL A 30 9.21 2.89 15.55
N THR A 31 9.80 3.84 14.83
CA THR A 31 9.26 5.19 14.63
C THR A 31 8.84 5.35 13.19
N VAL A 32 7.60 5.78 12.94
CA VAL A 32 7.08 6.01 11.59
C VAL A 32 6.84 7.49 11.38
N VAL A 33 7.45 8.02 10.33
CA VAL A 33 7.23 9.38 9.85
C VAL A 33 6.17 9.34 8.76
N THR A 34 4.98 9.90 9.03
CA THR A 34 3.85 9.85 8.09
C THR A 34 2.86 10.97 8.32
N GLY A 35 2.25 11.46 7.23
CA GLY A 35 1.08 12.35 7.26
C GLY A 35 -0.24 11.60 7.06
N SER A 36 -0.25 10.28 7.12
CA SER A 36 -1.46 9.48 6.91
C SER A 36 -2.55 9.81 7.96
N PRO A 37 -3.82 9.96 7.56
CA PRO A 37 -4.93 10.13 8.50
C PRO A 37 -5.18 8.88 9.37
N PHE A 38 -4.55 7.75 9.05
CA PHE A 38 -4.64 6.49 9.82
C PHE A 38 -3.53 6.33 10.86
N LYS A 39 -2.72 7.37 11.07
CA LYS A 39 -1.57 7.36 12.00
C LYS A 39 -1.96 7.10 13.46
N ASP A 40 -3.18 7.45 13.85
CA ASP A 40 -3.69 7.32 15.21
C ASP A 40 -4.56 6.04 15.41
N ASP A 41 -4.75 5.22 14.36
CA ASP A 41 -5.48 3.95 14.48
C ASP A 41 -4.54 2.85 15.02
N PRO A 42 -4.77 2.36 16.26
CA PRO A 42 -3.91 1.35 16.89
C PRO A 42 -3.94 0.00 16.16
N ARG A 43 -5.00 -0.31 15.40
CA ARG A 43 -5.08 -1.51 14.57
C ARG A 43 -4.04 -1.44 13.44
N VAL A 44 -3.76 -0.23 12.94
CA VAL A 44 -2.82 0.03 11.85
C VAL A 44 -1.39 0.18 12.34
N THR A 45 -1.19 1.00 13.37
CA THR A 45 0.14 1.38 13.86
C THR A 45 0.67 0.44 14.96
N GLY A 46 -0.22 -0.29 15.64
CA GLY A 46 0.18 -1.16 16.74
C GLY A 46 0.88 -0.35 17.85
N GLY A 47 2.09 -0.76 18.22
CA GLY A 47 2.92 -0.08 19.23
C GLY A 47 3.95 0.89 18.66
N TRP A 48 3.87 1.31 17.40
CA TRP A 48 4.82 2.24 16.78
C TRP A 48 4.70 3.64 17.37
N ARG A 49 5.84 4.31 17.51
CA ARG A 49 5.85 5.76 17.68
C ARG A 49 5.57 6.40 16.33
N VAL A 50 4.52 7.20 16.22
CA VAL A 50 4.18 7.90 14.99
C VAL A 50 4.47 9.38 15.13
N VAL A 51 5.11 9.97 14.12
CA VAL A 51 5.45 11.40 14.06
C VAL A 51 5.14 11.93 12.65
N GLU A 52 4.94 13.25 12.53
CA GLU A 52 4.55 13.87 11.26
C GLU A 52 5.75 14.33 10.44
N SER A 53 6.88 14.59 11.06
CA SER A 53 8.07 15.08 10.37
C SER A 53 9.34 14.34 10.77
N ALA A 54 10.36 14.39 9.90
CA ALA A 54 11.68 13.87 10.20
C ALA A 54 12.32 14.56 11.42
N ALA A 55 12.02 15.84 11.63
CA ALA A 55 12.53 16.59 12.79
C ALA A 55 11.96 16.05 14.11
N ASP A 56 10.70 15.60 14.12
CA ASP A 56 10.06 15.02 15.30
C ASP A 56 10.55 13.59 15.58
N ALA A 57 11.15 12.94 14.58
CA ALA A 57 11.84 11.67 14.73
C ALA A 57 13.23 11.80 15.35
N ALA A 58 13.69 13.03 15.65
CA ALA A 58 15.01 13.29 16.22
C ALA A 58 15.25 12.51 17.51
N GLY A 59 16.46 11.94 17.64
CA GLY A 59 16.88 11.09 18.74
C GLY A 59 18.28 10.52 18.45
N PRO A 60 18.66 9.43 19.12
CA PRO A 60 19.86 8.67 18.74
C PRO A 60 19.79 8.24 17.28
N ALA A 61 20.93 8.14 16.61
CA ALA A 61 20.98 7.64 15.24
C ALA A 61 20.28 6.25 15.17
N PRO A 62 19.36 6.03 14.22
CA PRO A 62 18.71 4.75 14.06
C PRO A 62 19.68 3.69 13.54
N ASP A 63 19.46 2.43 13.90
CA ASP A 63 20.21 1.30 13.34
C ASP A 63 19.84 1.10 11.87
N GLU A 64 18.56 1.34 11.54
CA GLU A 64 18.04 1.22 10.19
C GLU A 64 16.99 2.31 9.88
N VAL A 65 17.07 2.84 8.66
CA VAL A 65 16.05 3.68 8.05
C VAL A 65 15.41 2.92 6.90
N ILE A 66 14.08 2.90 6.86
CA ILE A 66 13.30 2.33 5.76
C ILE A 66 12.56 3.45 5.03
N VAL A 67 12.83 3.59 3.73
CA VAL A 67 12.17 4.58 2.86
C VAL A 67 11.14 3.88 1.97
N ASP A 68 9.86 4.16 2.21
CA ASP A 68 8.78 3.50 1.51
C ASP A 68 8.37 4.23 0.23
N ALA A 69 8.38 3.52 -0.87
CA ALA A 69 7.88 3.87 -2.20
C ALA A 69 8.64 5.01 -2.94
N PHE A 70 8.83 6.15 -2.31
CA PHE A 70 9.39 7.36 -2.94
C PHE A 70 10.84 7.55 -2.51
N PRO A 71 11.84 7.27 -3.36
CA PRO A 71 13.24 7.21 -2.94
C PRO A 71 13.77 8.52 -2.35
N ALA A 72 13.24 9.67 -2.78
CA ALA A 72 13.62 10.96 -2.24
C ALA A 72 12.47 11.68 -1.51
N GLY A 73 11.45 10.93 -1.05
CA GLY A 73 10.22 11.53 -0.52
C GLY A 73 9.24 11.97 -1.60
N LEU A 74 8.13 12.60 -1.22
CA LEU A 74 7.09 13.02 -2.16
C LEU A 74 7.50 14.17 -3.07
N LYS A 75 8.41 15.02 -2.61
CA LYS A 75 8.82 16.27 -3.28
C LYS A 75 10.34 16.40 -3.39
N GLY A 76 11.09 15.34 -3.21
CA GLY A 76 12.54 15.36 -3.18
C GLY A 76 13.14 15.86 -1.86
N GLU A 77 12.37 15.83 -0.78
CA GLU A 77 12.76 16.36 0.53
C GLU A 77 13.71 15.46 1.31
N LEU A 78 13.81 14.18 0.95
CA LEU A 78 14.77 13.26 1.57
C LEU A 78 16.07 13.28 0.77
N ALA A 79 17.13 13.86 1.32
CA ALA A 79 18.41 13.95 0.63
C ALA A 79 19.52 13.13 1.31
N ARG A 80 19.57 13.11 2.64
CA ARG A 80 20.66 12.46 3.41
C ARG A 80 20.14 11.80 4.66
N PHE A 81 20.80 10.72 5.05
CA PHE A 81 20.56 9.99 6.29
C PHE A 81 21.79 10.06 7.21
N PRO A 82 21.65 9.84 8.54
CA PRO A 82 22.76 9.85 9.48
C PRO A 82 23.83 8.81 9.08
N SER A 83 25.10 9.17 9.27
CA SER A 83 26.22 8.26 9.03
C SER A 83 26.15 7.04 9.96
N GLY A 84 26.45 5.84 9.43
CA GLY A 84 26.42 4.60 10.20
C GLY A 84 25.03 3.97 10.33
N THR A 85 24.00 4.59 9.77
CA THR A 85 22.64 4.04 9.68
C THR A 85 22.53 3.19 8.40
N ARG A 86 21.97 1.99 8.50
CA ARG A 86 21.60 1.22 7.31
C ARG A 86 20.35 1.84 6.68
N VAL A 87 20.41 2.09 5.38
CA VAL A 87 19.29 2.69 4.63
C VAL A 87 18.72 1.70 3.64
N THR A 88 17.47 1.32 3.86
CA THR A 88 16.71 0.39 3.01
C THR A 88 15.61 1.14 2.25
N HIS A 89 15.55 0.95 0.93
CA HIS A 89 14.44 1.47 0.12
C HIS A 89 13.47 0.34 -0.27
N LEU A 90 12.16 0.64 -0.29
CA LEU A 90 11.11 -0.27 -0.72
C LEU A 90 10.52 0.22 -2.04
N ALA A 91 11.00 -0.33 -3.15
CA ALA A 91 10.62 0.10 -4.48
C ALA A 91 9.32 -0.56 -4.96
N ARG A 92 8.38 0.24 -5.42
CA ARG A 92 7.14 -0.18 -6.08
C ARG A 92 6.92 0.58 -7.38
N LEU A 93 5.96 0.15 -8.19
CA LEU A 93 5.64 0.78 -9.46
C LEU A 93 5.16 2.22 -9.25
N LEU A 94 5.93 3.15 -9.78
CA LEU A 94 5.62 4.57 -9.85
C LEU A 94 5.34 4.97 -11.30
N ARG A 95 4.58 6.03 -11.48
CA ARG A 95 4.57 6.81 -12.74
C ARG A 95 5.90 7.56 -12.83
N TRP A 96 6.92 6.84 -13.30
CA TRP A 96 8.31 7.31 -13.22
C TRP A 96 8.53 8.64 -13.91
N ASP A 97 7.91 8.85 -15.07
CA ASP A 97 8.02 10.11 -15.83
C ASP A 97 7.46 11.32 -15.05
N ALA A 98 6.50 11.06 -14.14
CA ALA A 98 5.96 12.10 -13.27
C ALA A 98 6.79 12.31 -12.00
N TYR A 99 7.46 11.25 -11.52
CA TYR A 99 8.25 11.32 -10.28
C TYR A 99 9.71 11.74 -10.51
N ALA A 100 10.36 11.27 -11.57
CA ALA A 100 11.78 11.56 -11.83
C ALA A 100 12.14 13.06 -11.81
N PRO A 101 11.30 13.99 -12.31
CA PRO A 101 11.58 15.43 -12.23
C PRO A 101 11.59 16.00 -10.79
N LEU A 102 11.07 15.26 -9.81
CA LEU A 102 11.05 15.66 -8.38
C LEU A 102 12.30 15.23 -7.63
N LEU A 103 13.16 14.42 -8.26
CA LEU A 103 14.41 13.98 -7.64
C LEU A 103 15.36 15.16 -7.42
N PRO A 104 16.04 15.25 -6.27
CA PRO A 104 17.09 16.24 -6.07
C PRO A 104 18.31 15.93 -6.94
N ALA A 105 19.16 16.94 -7.18
CA ALA A 105 20.40 16.78 -7.95
C ALA A 105 21.37 15.77 -7.31
N ASP A 106 21.32 15.64 -5.97
CA ASP A 106 22.08 14.65 -5.18
C ASP A 106 21.06 13.76 -4.46
N PRO A 107 20.54 12.71 -5.09
CA PRO A 107 19.54 11.84 -4.48
C PRO A 107 20.13 10.98 -3.35
N PRO A 108 19.31 10.53 -2.40
CA PRO A 108 19.78 9.68 -1.32
C PRO A 108 20.32 8.36 -1.87
N ARG A 109 21.32 7.81 -1.18
CA ARG A 109 21.87 6.49 -1.47
C ARG A 109 21.33 5.48 -0.47
N PHE A 110 21.21 4.22 -0.93
CA PHE A 110 20.67 3.11 -0.16
C PHE A 110 21.71 1.99 -0.07
N ASP A 111 21.87 1.41 1.13
CA ASP A 111 22.64 0.17 1.26
C ASP A 111 21.94 -0.98 0.54
N ARG A 112 20.59 -0.96 0.53
CA ARG A 112 19.79 -1.92 -0.23
C ARG A 112 18.45 -1.35 -0.69
N THR A 113 18.00 -1.83 -1.83
CA THR A 113 16.66 -1.61 -2.34
C THR A 113 15.95 -2.94 -2.55
N PHE A 114 14.80 -3.10 -1.92
CA PHE A 114 13.88 -4.21 -2.18
C PHE A 114 12.85 -3.84 -3.23
N VAL A 115 12.83 -4.60 -4.34
CA VAL A 115 11.84 -4.45 -5.41
C VAL A 115 10.62 -5.32 -5.09
N LEU A 116 9.48 -4.68 -4.83
CA LEU A 116 8.26 -5.34 -4.36
C LEU A 116 7.32 -5.76 -5.50
N GLU A 117 7.48 -5.19 -6.69
CA GLU A 117 6.73 -5.50 -7.91
C GLU A 117 7.53 -5.05 -9.14
N PRO A 118 7.22 -5.50 -10.38
CA PRO A 118 7.90 -5.03 -11.58
C PRO A 118 7.82 -3.51 -11.75
N LEU A 119 8.95 -2.86 -11.97
CA LEU A 119 9.09 -1.42 -12.05
C LEU A 119 9.04 -0.92 -13.51
N HIS A 120 9.06 0.39 -13.69
CA HIS A 120 9.40 1.03 -14.94
C HIS A 120 10.92 0.86 -15.21
N PRO A 121 11.39 0.55 -16.43
CA PRO A 121 12.81 0.29 -16.70
C PRO A 121 13.75 1.42 -16.27
N ALA A 122 13.37 2.69 -16.52
CA ALA A 122 14.17 3.84 -16.10
C ALA A 122 14.21 4.01 -14.57
N HIS A 123 13.13 3.63 -13.84
CA HIS A 123 13.15 3.59 -12.39
C HIS A 123 14.12 2.52 -11.86
N GLU A 124 14.09 1.34 -12.46
CA GLU A 124 15.00 0.25 -12.09
C GLU A 124 16.47 0.61 -12.36
N ALA A 125 16.76 1.29 -13.48
CA ALA A 125 18.09 1.80 -13.79
C ALA A 125 18.58 2.81 -12.74
N PHE A 126 17.72 3.79 -12.39
CA PHE A 126 18.02 4.77 -11.33
C PHE A 126 18.33 4.08 -9.99
N LEU A 127 17.52 3.10 -9.58
CA LEU A 127 17.76 2.40 -8.32
C LEU A 127 19.09 1.66 -8.29
N ARG A 128 19.55 1.11 -9.41
CA ARG A 128 20.89 0.48 -9.51
C ARG A 128 22.03 1.47 -9.39
N GLU A 129 21.82 2.74 -9.72
CA GLU A 129 22.84 3.81 -9.56
C GLU A 129 22.95 4.29 -8.11
N VAL A 130 21.85 4.29 -7.37
CA VAL A 130 21.78 4.87 -6.01
C VAL A 130 21.74 3.82 -4.90
N SER A 131 21.79 2.51 -5.22
CA SER A 131 21.74 1.42 -4.25
C SER A 131 22.95 0.51 -4.40
N ASP A 132 23.52 0.05 -3.28
CA ASP A 132 24.60 -0.93 -3.29
C ASP A 132 24.09 -2.33 -3.63
N GLU A 133 22.85 -2.66 -3.20
CA GLU A 133 22.15 -3.90 -3.53
C GLU A 133 20.72 -3.61 -3.99
N VAL A 134 20.30 -4.28 -5.06
CA VAL A 134 18.90 -4.28 -5.54
C VAL A 134 18.44 -5.72 -5.69
N SER A 135 17.44 -6.13 -4.90
CA SER A 135 16.92 -7.49 -4.89
C SER A 135 15.40 -7.54 -4.80
N PRO A 136 14.73 -8.58 -5.32
CA PRO A 136 13.28 -8.74 -5.15
C PRO A 136 12.94 -9.13 -3.71
N LEU A 137 11.78 -8.69 -3.24
CA LEU A 137 11.23 -9.11 -1.95
C LEU A 137 9.74 -9.43 -2.09
N ALA A 138 9.38 -10.68 -1.85
CA ALA A 138 7.99 -11.10 -1.71
C ALA A 138 7.52 -10.83 -0.27
N LEU A 139 6.48 -10.02 -0.13
CA LEU A 139 5.94 -9.68 1.19
C LEU A 139 4.97 -10.74 1.68
N THR A 140 5.09 -11.08 2.96
CA THR A 140 4.15 -11.86 3.75
C THR A 140 3.43 -10.94 4.73
N ASP A 141 2.10 -11.00 4.77
CA ASP A 141 1.32 -10.24 5.73
C ASP A 141 1.32 -10.93 7.11
N PRO A 142 1.25 -10.17 8.21
CA PRO A 142 0.95 -10.74 9.51
C PRO A 142 -0.37 -11.53 9.47
N PRO A 143 -0.52 -12.59 10.28
CA PRO A 143 -1.79 -13.32 10.38
C PRO A 143 -2.97 -12.39 10.68
N ALA A 144 -4.13 -12.68 10.07
CA ALA A 144 -5.36 -11.94 10.25
C ALA A 144 -6.55 -12.90 10.26
N GLU A 145 -7.57 -12.52 11.02
CA GLU A 145 -8.84 -13.25 11.02
C GLU A 145 -9.54 -13.09 9.66
N PRO A 146 -10.18 -14.15 9.16
CA PRO A 146 -10.97 -14.08 7.96
C PRO A 146 -12.17 -13.12 8.09
N ILE A 147 -12.46 -12.39 7.04
CA ILE A 147 -13.68 -11.58 6.94
C ILE A 147 -14.82 -12.55 6.57
N ASP A 148 -15.58 -12.94 7.58
CA ASP A 148 -16.68 -13.89 7.42
C ASP A 148 -17.95 -13.17 6.95
N VAL A 149 -18.10 -13.10 5.64
CA VAL A 149 -19.26 -12.51 4.94
C VAL A 149 -19.63 -13.37 3.75
N ASP A 150 -20.90 -13.33 3.37
CA ASP A 150 -21.41 -14.02 2.19
C ASP A 150 -21.39 -13.11 0.96
N GLY A 151 -21.21 -13.70 -0.21
CA GLY A 151 -21.34 -13.05 -1.51
C GLY A 151 -20.14 -12.19 -1.89
N TRP A 152 -20.33 -10.91 -2.20
CA TRP A 152 -19.30 -10.06 -2.77
C TRP A 152 -18.69 -9.12 -1.72
N LEU A 153 -17.37 -9.13 -1.62
CA LEU A 153 -16.58 -8.30 -0.73
C LEU A 153 -15.96 -7.14 -1.50
N ILE A 154 -16.30 -5.92 -1.12
CA ILE A 154 -15.74 -4.69 -1.69
C ILE A 154 -14.79 -4.10 -0.64
N VAL A 155 -13.51 -3.89 -0.98
CA VAL A 155 -12.51 -3.38 -0.03
C VAL A 155 -11.85 -2.12 -0.55
N HIS A 156 -11.97 -1.03 0.18
CA HIS A 156 -11.34 0.24 -0.16
C HIS A 156 -11.07 1.11 1.07
N SER A 157 -9.91 1.77 1.08
CA SER A 157 -9.51 2.72 2.13
C SER A 157 -9.26 4.14 1.59
N GLY A 158 -9.66 4.38 0.36
CA GLY A 158 -9.53 5.68 -0.30
C GLY A 158 -10.72 6.61 -0.04
N PRO A 159 -10.78 7.75 -0.75
CA PRO A 159 -11.83 8.75 -0.59
C PRO A 159 -13.24 8.18 -0.85
N ALA A 160 -14.24 8.76 -0.19
CA ALA A 160 -15.64 8.34 -0.34
C ALA A 160 -16.15 8.28 -1.78
N PRO A 161 -15.83 9.23 -2.70
CA PRO A 161 -16.24 9.12 -4.09
C PRO A 161 -15.72 7.86 -4.79
N GLU A 162 -14.46 7.48 -4.58
CA GLU A 162 -13.89 6.26 -5.15
C GLU A 162 -14.51 4.99 -4.53
N THR A 163 -14.82 5.05 -3.23
CA THR A 163 -15.52 3.95 -2.55
C THR A 163 -16.90 3.72 -3.16
N LEU A 164 -17.67 4.79 -3.41
CA LEU A 164 -18.97 4.70 -4.06
C LEU A 164 -18.87 4.24 -5.52
N GLU A 165 -17.85 4.66 -6.25
CA GLU A 165 -17.59 4.19 -7.62
C GLU A 165 -17.27 2.68 -7.66
N LEU A 166 -16.51 2.18 -6.68
CA LEU A 166 -16.27 0.73 -6.54
C LEU A 166 -17.54 -0.04 -6.22
N VAL A 167 -18.40 0.50 -5.37
CA VAL A 167 -19.71 -0.10 -5.07
C VAL A 167 -20.57 -0.13 -6.32
N ALA A 168 -20.67 0.98 -7.06
CA ALA A 168 -21.41 1.04 -8.32
C ALA A 168 -20.85 0.04 -9.34
N TYR A 169 -19.54 -0.05 -9.49
CA TYR A 169 -18.89 -1.03 -10.36
C TYR A 169 -19.26 -2.48 -9.99
N ALA A 170 -19.33 -2.80 -8.69
CA ALA A 170 -19.76 -4.12 -8.24
C ALA A 170 -21.23 -4.38 -8.59
N GLN A 171 -22.12 -3.39 -8.39
CA GLN A 171 -23.54 -3.49 -8.72
C GLN A 171 -23.76 -3.64 -10.24
N ASP A 172 -23.03 -2.90 -11.07
CA ASP A 172 -23.09 -3.00 -12.53
C ASP A 172 -22.65 -4.36 -13.01
N MET A 173 -21.58 -4.94 -12.44
CA MET A 173 -21.16 -6.32 -12.74
C MET A 173 -22.25 -7.33 -12.38
N ALA A 174 -22.84 -7.22 -11.19
CA ALA A 174 -23.89 -8.13 -10.74
C ALA A 174 -25.11 -8.05 -11.67
N SER A 175 -25.48 -6.84 -12.06
CA SER A 175 -26.57 -6.60 -13.02
C SER A 175 -26.28 -7.23 -14.40
N ALA A 176 -25.07 -7.04 -14.93
CA ALA A 176 -24.63 -7.62 -16.20
C ALA A 176 -24.63 -9.16 -16.17
N GLU A 177 -24.24 -9.74 -15.03
CA GLU A 177 -24.26 -11.19 -14.80
C GLU A 177 -25.64 -11.73 -14.41
N ARG A 178 -26.65 -10.85 -14.21
CA ARG A 178 -28.03 -11.19 -13.79
C ARG A 178 -28.07 -11.92 -12.44
N VAL A 179 -27.23 -11.50 -11.50
CA VAL A 179 -27.19 -12.03 -10.14
C VAL A 179 -27.47 -10.93 -9.12
N SER A 180 -27.84 -11.30 -7.91
CA SER A 180 -28.12 -10.36 -6.81
C SER A 180 -27.46 -10.85 -5.52
N PRO A 181 -26.13 -10.91 -5.46
CA PRO A 181 -25.43 -11.39 -4.28
C PRO A 181 -25.55 -10.37 -3.13
N PRO A 182 -25.49 -10.82 -1.88
CA PRO A 182 -25.17 -9.92 -0.78
C PRO A 182 -23.86 -9.20 -1.07
N MET A 183 -23.78 -7.92 -0.69
CA MET A 183 -22.57 -7.14 -0.89
C MET A 183 -22.15 -6.49 0.44
N THR A 184 -20.87 -6.65 0.77
CA THR A 184 -20.28 -6.03 1.96
C THR A 184 -19.12 -5.12 1.55
N LEU A 185 -19.22 -3.86 1.97
CA LEU A 185 -18.14 -2.88 1.87
C LEU A 185 -17.31 -2.91 3.14
N VAL A 186 -16.01 -3.15 3.00
CA VAL A 186 -15.01 -2.93 4.04
C VAL A 186 -14.26 -1.65 3.75
N SER A 187 -14.43 -0.65 4.60
CA SER A 187 -13.74 0.63 4.52
C SER A 187 -13.64 1.27 5.92
N PRO A 188 -12.61 2.10 6.19
CA PRO A 188 -12.43 2.72 7.51
C PRO A 188 -13.59 3.64 7.93
N GLN A 189 -14.31 4.18 6.95
CA GLN A 189 -15.47 5.02 7.18
C GLN A 189 -16.60 4.61 6.24
N ARG A 190 -17.82 4.61 6.77
CA ARG A 190 -19.02 4.46 5.94
C ARG A 190 -19.19 5.70 5.08
N PRO A 191 -19.16 5.61 3.76
CA PRO A 191 -19.38 6.78 2.92
C PRO A 191 -20.84 7.26 2.99
N ASP A 192 -21.03 8.57 3.01
CA ASP A 192 -22.35 9.15 2.80
C ASP A 192 -22.87 8.74 1.42
N GLY A 193 -24.16 8.42 1.33
CA GLY A 193 -24.75 7.94 0.06
C GLY A 193 -24.47 6.48 -0.28
N LEU A 194 -23.95 5.67 0.64
CA LEU A 194 -23.83 4.22 0.43
C LEU A 194 -25.24 3.65 0.11
N PRO A 195 -25.42 2.94 -1.04
CA PRO A 195 -26.72 2.41 -1.44
C PRO A 195 -27.34 1.50 -0.37
N PRO A 196 -28.68 1.50 -0.25
CA PRO A 196 -29.36 0.57 0.65
C PRO A 196 -29.08 -0.89 0.23
N GLY A 197 -29.01 -1.78 1.21
CA GLY A 197 -28.70 -3.19 0.98
C GLY A 197 -27.22 -3.55 0.93
N ILE A 198 -26.31 -2.55 0.96
CA ILE A 198 -24.87 -2.78 1.13
C ILE A 198 -24.54 -2.75 2.63
N THR A 199 -24.00 -3.84 3.14
CA THR A 199 -23.46 -3.91 4.50
C THR A 199 -22.14 -3.18 4.58
N HIS A 200 -21.88 -2.42 5.64
CA HIS A 200 -20.59 -1.77 5.87
C HIS A 200 -19.92 -2.34 7.12
N LEU A 201 -18.63 -2.64 6.97
CA LEU A 201 -17.75 -3.07 8.05
C LEU A 201 -16.49 -2.19 8.10
N ASP A 202 -16.10 -1.80 9.30
CA ASP A 202 -14.78 -1.22 9.57
C ASP A 202 -13.89 -2.30 10.18
N VAL A 203 -13.19 -3.04 9.32
CA VAL A 203 -12.29 -4.14 9.69
C VAL A 203 -10.88 -3.86 9.16
N TYR A 204 -9.89 -4.06 10.01
CA TYR A 204 -8.48 -4.01 9.64
C TYR A 204 -7.68 -5.06 10.43
N PRO A 205 -6.79 -5.82 9.77
CA PRO A 205 -6.55 -5.85 8.32
C PRO A 205 -7.67 -6.57 7.54
N ALA A 206 -7.79 -6.27 6.23
CA ALA A 206 -8.88 -6.75 5.40
C ALA A 206 -8.38 -7.65 4.23
N HIS A 207 -7.28 -8.37 4.41
CA HIS A 207 -6.64 -9.12 3.32
C HIS A 207 -6.98 -10.61 3.29
N THR A 208 -7.76 -11.12 4.24
CA THR A 208 -8.14 -12.53 4.32
C THR A 208 -9.65 -12.67 4.11
N PRO A 209 -10.11 -12.96 2.89
CA PRO A 209 -11.52 -13.21 2.63
C PRO A 209 -11.96 -14.55 3.24
N GLY A 210 -13.15 -14.58 3.80
CA GLY A 210 -13.77 -15.80 4.31
C GLY A 210 -14.15 -16.81 3.20
N PRO A 211 -14.56 -18.02 3.58
CA PRO A 211 -14.84 -19.09 2.63
C PRO A 211 -16.03 -18.80 1.71
N ASN A 212 -17.00 -18.02 2.19
CA ASN A 212 -18.24 -17.71 1.48
C ASN A 212 -18.12 -16.48 0.56
N VAL A 213 -16.94 -15.83 0.51
CA VAL A 213 -16.70 -14.72 -0.40
C VAL A 213 -16.58 -15.24 -1.84
N GLU A 214 -17.58 -14.93 -2.66
CA GLU A 214 -17.64 -15.36 -4.07
C GLU A 214 -16.82 -14.45 -4.98
N ARG A 215 -16.77 -13.15 -4.67
CA ARG A 215 -16.06 -12.14 -5.45
C ARG A 215 -15.46 -11.05 -4.54
N ILE A 216 -14.30 -10.59 -4.95
CA ILE A 216 -13.57 -9.50 -4.26
C ILE A 216 -13.45 -8.35 -5.26
N VAL A 217 -13.83 -7.14 -4.85
CA VAL A 217 -13.76 -5.92 -5.67
C VAL A 217 -12.90 -4.90 -4.96
N THR A 218 -11.85 -4.41 -5.62
CA THR A 218 -10.91 -3.44 -5.03
C THR A 218 -10.44 -2.41 -6.05
N ALA A 219 -9.82 -1.33 -5.56
CA ALA A 219 -8.92 -0.54 -6.39
C ALA A 219 -7.67 -1.37 -6.77
N ALA A 220 -6.97 -0.96 -7.84
CA ALA A 220 -5.73 -1.62 -8.26
C ALA A 220 -4.48 -1.11 -7.50
N GLY A 221 -4.62 -0.88 -6.18
CA GLY A 221 -3.52 -0.52 -5.30
C GLY A 221 -2.54 -1.68 -5.09
N PHE A 222 -1.28 -1.37 -4.78
CA PHE A 222 -0.22 -2.38 -4.60
C PHE A 222 -0.63 -3.50 -3.62
N ASN A 223 -1.06 -3.13 -2.40
CA ASN A 223 -1.42 -4.13 -1.39
C ASN A 223 -2.59 -5.00 -1.84
N ALA A 224 -3.66 -4.39 -2.36
CA ALA A 224 -4.84 -5.14 -2.81
C ALA A 224 -4.49 -6.17 -3.90
N VAL A 225 -3.72 -5.75 -4.93
CA VAL A 225 -3.33 -6.66 -6.01
C VAL A 225 -2.47 -7.81 -5.49
N ARG A 226 -1.53 -7.54 -4.59
CA ARG A 226 -0.67 -8.54 -3.97
C ARG A 226 -1.45 -9.46 -3.02
N GLN A 227 -2.19 -8.88 -2.10
CA GLN A 227 -2.87 -9.60 -1.03
C GLN A 227 -3.96 -10.52 -1.56
N TYR A 228 -4.68 -10.10 -2.60
CA TYR A 228 -5.72 -10.94 -3.22
C TYR A 228 -5.22 -11.77 -4.41
N ALA A 229 -3.91 -11.85 -4.66
CA ALA A 229 -3.34 -12.70 -5.70
C ALA A 229 -3.73 -14.19 -5.57
N PRO A 230 -3.84 -14.80 -4.36
CA PRO A 230 -4.31 -16.17 -4.21
C PRO A 230 -5.77 -16.39 -4.68
N TRP A 231 -6.57 -15.33 -4.74
CA TRP A 231 -7.97 -15.36 -5.18
C TRP A 231 -8.19 -14.64 -6.51
N ARG A 232 -7.17 -14.63 -7.37
CA ARG A 232 -7.16 -13.89 -8.65
C ARG A 232 -8.41 -14.13 -9.50
N GLU A 233 -8.89 -15.35 -9.58
CA GLU A 233 -10.08 -15.70 -10.36
C GLU A 233 -11.34 -14.99 -9.88
N ARG A 234 -11.45 -14.72 -8.58
CA ARG A 234 -12.58 -14.01 -7.95
C ARG A 234 -12.32 -12.51 -7.80
N HIS A 235 -11.08 -12.04 -8.00
CA HIS A 235 -10.70 -10.65 -7.78
C HIS A 235 -10.98 -9.80 -9.02
N ARG A 236 -11.70 -8.71 -8.84
CA ARG A 236 -11.99 -7.68 -9.85
C ARG A 236 -11.44 -6.36 -9.37
N MET A 237 -10.82 -5.63 -10.28
CA MET A 237 -10.10 -4.39 -9.96
C MET A 237 -10.58 -3.25 -10.83
N LEU A 238 -10.86 -2.11 -10.20
CA LEU A 238 -11.09 -0.83 -10.84
C LEU A 238 -9.89 0.08 -10.55
N PRO A 239 -9.03 0.39 -11.54
CA PRO A 239 -7.91 1.28 -11.30
C PRO A 239 -8.38 2.74 -11.22
N PHE A 240 -7.86 3.48 -10.24
CA PHE A 240 -8.09 4.92 -10.11
C PHE A 240 -6.87 5.72 -10.54
N PRO A 241 -7.04 6.92 -11.11
CA PRO A 241 -5.93 7.80 -11.43
C PRO A 241 -5.20 8.24 -10.15
N ARG A 242 -3.88 8.20 -10.18
CA ARG A 242 -2.99 8.69 -9.12
C ARG A 242 -1.89 9.52 -9.75
N SER A 243 -1.43 10.55 -9.04
CA SER A 243 -0.35 11.41 -9.52
C SER A 243 0.96 10.64 -9.72
N LEU A 244 1.33 9.81 -8.77
CA LEU A 244 2.63 9.13 -8.72
C LEU A 244 2.57 7.60 -8.73
N ASP A 245 1.40 6.99 -8.46
CA ASP A 245 1.21 5.52 -8.50
C ASP A 245 0.56 5.11 -9.84
N ASP A 246 1.00 4.01 -10.43
CA ASP A 246 0.44 3.54 -11.71
C ASP A 246 -0.50 2.34 -11.50
N GLN A 247 -1.72 2.61 -11.04
CA GLN A 247 -2.74 1.59 -10.86
C GLN A 247 -3.20 0.97 -12.20
N TYR A 248 -3.18 1.72 -13.30
CA TYR A 248 -3.60 1.21 -14.62
C TYR A 248 -2.63 0.17 -15.15
N ALA A 249 -1.34 0.46 -15.10
CA ALA A 249 -0.31 -0.51 -15.51
C ALA A 249 -0.33 -1.75 -14.61
N ARG A 250 -0.54 -1.58 -13.29
CA ARG A 250 -0.64 -2.70 -12.33
C ARG A 250 -1.86 -3.58 -12.65
N ALA A 251 -3.04 -2.99 -12.85
CA ALA A 251 -4.25 -3.73 -13.24
C ALA A 251 -4.07 -4.48 -14.56
N ALA A 252 -3.47 -3.83 -15.56
CA ALA A 252 -3.20 -4.45 -16.86
C ALA A 252 -2.22 -5.64 -16.75
N ARG A 253 -1.19 -5.55 -15.91
CA ARG A 253 -0.26 -6.67 -15.64
C ARG A 253 -0.96 -7.80 -14.92
N ALA A 254 -1.78 -7.48 -13.93
CA ALA A 254 -2.54 -8.45 -13.18
C ALA A 254 -3.51 -9.25 -14.07
N LYS A 255 -4.14 -8.63 -15.06
CA LYS A 255 -5.02 -9.31 -16.04
C LYS A 255 -4.26 -10.25 -16.98
N ARG A 256 -2.99 -9.95 -17.34
CA ARG A 256 -2.18 -10.79 -18.25
C ARG A 256 -1.56 -12.01 -17.58
N GLY A 257 -1.42 -12.01 -16.28
CA GLY A 257 -0.88 -13.13 -15.50
C GLY A 257 -1.98 -14.04 -14.91
N ALA A 258 -3.22 -13.86 -15.37
CA ALA A 258 -4.38 -14.66 -14.96
C ALA A 258 -4.62 -15.80 -15.98
#